data_cce71a4afec4876ff5b724a84aa54e9a
#
_entry.id   cce71a4afec4876ff5b724a84aa54e9a
#
_cell.length_a   1.000
_cell.length_b   1.000
_cell.length_c   1.000
_cell.angle_alpha   90.00
_cell.angle_beta   90.00
_cell.angle_gamma   90.00
#
_symmetry.space_group_name_H-M   'P 1'
#
loop_
_entity.id
_entity.type
_entity.pdbx_description
1 polymer ?
#
loop_
_entity_poly.entity_id
_entity_poly.type
_entity_poly.pdbx_seq_one_letter_code
_entity_poly.pdbx_strand_id
1 'polypeptide(L)'
;NCLVKEYGNMISMIAHRMIQNKEIAREAAQEVWYELCKSISSFKGDSEISTWIYTIARRTIGRYAACEKQVKMSEIEYFRSLPEFEYSGGEEAKREWIKERCDWCITALNHCLNNDARLIFIFRENVGLPYRQIGEIMELKESNVRQIYNRSIQKITAFMNDTCPLYNPDGACK
;
A
#
# COMPACT_ATOMS: atom_id res chain seq x y z
N ASN A 1 -4.42 -8.71 -23.41
CA ASN A 1 -3.40 -7.63 -23.50
C ASN A 1 -3.89 -6.24 -23.07
N CYS A 2 -5.18 -5.92 -23.16
CA CYS A 2 -5.72 -4.62 -22.74
C CYS A 2 -5.68 -4.47 -21.21
N LEU A 3 -6.21 -5.43 -20.47
CA LEU A 3 -6.25 -5.41 -18.98
C LEU A 3 -4.87 -5.35 -18.35
N VAL A 4 -3.88 -6.07 -18.92
CA VAL A 4 -2.50 -6.03 -18.41
C VAL A 4 -1.89 -4.65 -18.55
N LYS A 5 -2.15 -3.94 -19.65
CA LYS A 5 -1.67 -2.57 -19.85
C LYS A 5 -2.34 -1.58 -18.90
N GLU A 6 -3.62 -1.79 -18.61
CA GLU A 6 -4.41 -0.89 -17.77
C GLU A 6 -4.18 -1.11 -16.27
N TYR A 7 -4.16 -2.38 -15.82
CA TYR A 7 -4.11 -2.72 -14.39
C TYR A 7 -2.75 -3.25 -13.91
N GLY A 8 -1.81 -3.56 -14.83
CA GLY A 8 -0.56 -4.25 -14.49
C GLY A 8 0.30 -3.49 -13.50
N ASN A 9 0.52 -2.20 -13.73
CA ASN A 9 1.30 -1.36 -12.83
C ASN A 9 0.63 -1.23 -11.45
N MET A 10 -0.70 -1.15 -11.43
CA MET A 10 -1.45 -1.00 -10.20
C MET A 10 -1.42 -2.28 -9.35
N ILE A 11 -1.61 -3.45 -9.96
CA ILE A 11 -1.51 -4.74 -9.28
C ILE A 11 -0.09 -4.95 -8.72
N SER A 12 0.93 -4.65 -9.52
CA SER A 12 2.33 -4.72 -9.07
C SER A 12 2.58 -3.79 -7.88
N MET A 13 2.12 -2.55 -7.95
CA MET A 13 2.26 -1.56 -6.87
C MET A 13 1.55 -2.04 -5.59
N ILE A 14 0.31 -2.56 -5.69
CA ILE A 14 -0.42 -3.10 -4.55
C ILE A 14 0.38 -4.24 -3.91
N ALA A 15 0.90 -5.18 -4.70
CA ALA A 15 1.70 -6.29 -4.19
C ALA A 15 2.94 -5.80 -3.45
N HIS A 16 3.70 -4.86 -4.03
CA HIS A 16 4.91 -4.31 -3.41
C HIS A 16 4.64 -3.47 -2.15
N ARG A 17 3.46 -2.86 -2.03
CA ARG A 17 3.07 -2.14 -0.80
C ARG A 17 2.48 -3.06 0.27
N MET A 18 2.00 -4.23 -0.12
CA MET A 18 1.47 -5.25 0.81
C MET A 18 2.54 -6.19 1.33
N ILE A 19 3.58 -6.47 0.55
CA ILE A 19 4.58 -7.51 0.80
C ILE A 19 5.97 -6.89 0.77
N GLN A 20 6.75 -7.05 1.86
CA GLN A 20 8.08 -6.45 1.99
C GLN A 20 9.13 -7.13 1.09
N ASN A 21 9.05 -8.46 0.98
CA ASN A 21 9.96 -9.20 0.11
C ASN A 21 9.59 -8.97 -1.36
N LYS A 22 10.48 -8.31 -2.10
CA LYS A 22 10.27 -7.92 -3.51
C LYS A 22 10.02 -9.12 -4.43
N GLU A 23 10.66 -10.25 -4.19
CA GLU A 23 10.48 -11.47 -5.00
C GLU A 23 9.10 -12.06 -4.75
N ILE A 24 8.69 -12.18 -3.49
CA ILE A 24 7.37 -12.65 -3.10
C ILE A 24 6.27 -11.70 -3.61
N ALA A 25 6.50 -10.39 -3.56
CA ALA A 25 5.56 -9.40 -4.13
C ALA A 25 5.36 -9.59 -5.64
N ARG A 26 6.47 -9.84 -6.37
CA ARG A 26 6.42 -10.11 -7.82
C ARG A 26 5.67 -11.40 -8.12
N GLU A 27 5.95 -12.46 -7.36
CA GLU A 27 5.25 -13.74 -7.47
C GLU A 27 3.75 -13.58 -7.20
N ALA A 28 3.37 -12.88 -6.13
CA ALA A 28 1.97 -12.59 -5.81
C ALA A 28 1.27 -11.80 -6.93
N ALA A 29 1.94 -10.83 -7.55
CA ALA A 29 1.40 -10.08 -8.69
C ALA A 29 1.20 -10.97 -9.93
N GLN A 30 2.12 -11.90 -10.20
CA GLN A 30 1.96 -12.87 -11.29
C GLN A 30 0.80 -13.84 -11.02
N GLU A 31 0.66 -14.29 -9.77
CA GLU A 31 -0.43 -15.17 -9.37
C GLU A 31 -1.80 -14.50 -9.53
N VAL A 32 -1.90 -13.18 -9.28
CA VAL A 32 -3.14 -12.43 -9.58
C VAL A 32 -3.52 -12.57 -11.05
N TRP A 33 -2.57 -12.44 -11.97
CA TRP A 33 -2.84 -12.59 -13.40
C TRP A 33 -3.25 -14.01 -13.78
N TYR A 34 -2.62 -15.00 -13.17
CA TYR A 34 -3.00 -16.41 -13.37
C TYR A 34 -4.45 -16.67 -12.92
N GLU A 35 -4.83 -16.20 -11.73
CA GLU A 35 -6.19 -16.32 -11.22
C GLU A 35 -7.22 -15.54 -12.07
N LEU A 36 -6.84 -14.34 -12.58
CA LEU A 36 -7.68 -13.58 -13.51
C LEU A 36 -7.92 -14.39 -14.81
N CYS A 37 -6.88 -14.99 -15.39
CA CYS A 37 -7.01 -15.80 -16.59
C CYS A 37 -7.90 -17.00 -16.39
N LYS A 38 -7.80 -17.67 -15.24
CA LYS A 38 -8.65 -18.83 -14.90
C LYS A 38 -10.11 -18.45 -14.73
N SER A 39 -10.39 -17.27 -14.21
CA SER A 39 -11.74 -16.85 -13.83
C SER A 39 -12.39 -15.88 -14.80
N ILE A 40 -11.72 -15.46 -15.88
CA ILE A 40 -12.27 -14.50 -16.85
C ILE A 40 -13.58 -14.95 -17.49
N SER A 41 -13.70 -16.25 -17.76
CA SER A 41 -14.92 -16.83 -18.33
C SER A 41 -16.12 -16.82 -17.37
N SER A 42 -15.88 -16.66 -16.08
CA SER A 42 -16.92 -16.57 -15.03
C SER A 42 -17.37 -15.14 -14.74
N PHE A 43 -16.72 -14.13 -15.32
CA PHE A 43 -17.12 -12.74 -15.15
C PHE A 43 -18.43 -12.46 -15.86
N LYS A 44 -19.51 -12.20 -15.09
CA LYS A 44 -20.88 -12.02 -15.61
C LYS A 44 -21.23 -10.56 -15.88
N GLY A 45 -20.37 -9.61 -15.50
CA GLY A 45 -20.66 -8.17 -15.62
C GLY A 45 -21.57 -7.62 -14.52
N ASP A 46 -21.76 -8.35 -13.42
CA ASP A 46 -22.58 -7.93 -12.27
C ASP A 46 -21.93 -6.78 -11.46
N SER A 47 -20.65 -6.51 -11.69
CA SER A 47 -19.88 -5.41 -11.11
C SER A 47 -18.99 -4.76 -12.17
N GLU A 48 -18.41 -3.59 -11.84
CA GLU A 48 -17.38 -3.01 -12.70
C GLU A 48 -16.19 -3.99 -12.82
N ILE A 49 -15.56 -4.03 -13.98
CA ILE A 49 -14.41 -4.90 -14.24
C ILE A 49 -13.25 -4.60 -13.26
N SER A 50 -13.06 -3.34 -12.90
CA SER A 50 -12.08 -2.90 -11.91
C SER A 50 -12.33 -3.51 -10.53
N THR A 51 -13.59 -3.50 -10.07
CA THR A 51 -14.00 -4.10 -8.80
C THR A 51 -13.70 -5.61 -8.79
N TRP A 52 -14.03 -6.30 -9.87
CA TRP A 52 -13.76 -7.73 -10.00
C TRP A 52 -12.26 -8.04 -9.98
N ILE A 53 -11.45 -7.28 -10.74
CA ILE A 53 -9.99 -7.44 -10.78
C ILE A 53 -9.38 -7.21 -9.38
N TYR A 54 -9.76 -6.11 -8.70
CA TYR A 54 -9.22 -5.80 -7.39
C TYR A 54 -9.71 -6.76 -6.29
N THR A 55 -10.89 -7.38 -6.46
CA THR A 55 -11.33 -8.45 -5.55
C THR A 55 -10.43 -9.67 -5.65
N ILE A 56 -10.04 -10.08 -6.86
CA ILE A 56 -9.09 -11.18 -7.07
C ILE A 56 -7.72 -10.78 -6.54
N ALA A 57 -7.24 -9.55 -6.83
CA ALA A 57 -5.97 -9.05 -6.33
C ALA A 57 -5.92 -9.03 -4.78
N ARG A 58 -6.98 -8.53 -4.13
CA ARG A 58 -7.11 -8.57 -2.65
C ARG A 58 -6.95 -9.98 -2.10
N ARG A 59 -7.70 -10.94 -2.65
CA ARG A 59 -7.68 -12.33 -2.17
C ARG A 59 -6.32 -12.99 -2.37
N THR A 60 -5.74 -12.79 -3.53
CA THR A 60 -4.46 -13.42 -3.88
C THR A 60 -3.30 -12.79 -3.11
N ILE A 61 -3.11 -11.47 -3.20
CA ILE A 61 -2.04 -10.75 -2.50
C ILE A 61 -2.19 -10.89 -0.98
N GLY A 62 -3.44 -10.88 -0.46
CA GLY A 62 -3.72 -11.06 0.96
C GLY A 62 -3.23 -12.39 1.52
N ARG A 63 -3.29 -13.48 0.75
CA ARG A 63 -2.75 -14.80 1.15
C ARG A 63 -1.23 -14.74 1.36
N TYR A 64 -0.50 -14.09 0.46
CA TYR A 64 0.95 -13.92 0.57
C TYR A 64 1.31 -13.00 1.75
N ALA A 65 0.61 -11.87 1.88
CA ALA A 65 0.84 -10.91 2.96
C ALA A 65 0.52 -11.48 4.36
N ALA A 66 -0.38 -12.46 4.47
CA ALA A 66 -0.70 -13.11 5.74
C ALA A 66 0.48 -13.93 6.31
N CYS A 67 1.44 -14.32 5.48
CA CYS A 67 2.64 -15.05 5.89
C CYS A 67 3.74 -14.12 6.42
N GLU A 68 3.61 -12.80 6.24
CA GLU A 68 4.61 -11.85 6.71
C GLU A 68 4.36 -11.43 8.17
N LYS A 69 5.46 -11.22 8.91
CA LYS A 69 5.38 -10.61 10.23
C LYS A 69 4.99 -9.13 10.10
N GLN A 70 4.02 -8.72 10.90
CA GLN A 70 3.67 -7.31 11.02
C GLN A 70 4.86 -6.54 11.65
N VAL A 71 5.29 -5.46 11.00
CA VAL A 71 6.34 -4.58 11.52
C VAL A 71 5.82 -3.87 12.77
N LYS A 72 6.57 -3.96 13.87
CA LYS A 72 6.25 -3.20 15.07
C LYS A 72 6.74 -1.76 14.92
N MET A 73 6.00 -0.83 15.51
CA MET A 73 6.38 0.60 15.54
C MET A 73 7.78 0.82 16.13
N SER A 74 8.18 -0.01 17.13
CA SER A 74 9.54 0.00 17.70
C SER A 74 10.65 -0.39 16.72
N GLU A 75 10.33 -1.15 15.68
CA GLU A 75 11.30 -1.50 14.63
C GLU A 75 11.53 -0.33 13.66
N ILE A 76 10.55 0.56 13.54
CA ILE A 76 10.69 1.82 12.78
C ILE A 76 11.63 2.79 13.53
N GLU A 77 11.68 2.72 14.86
CA GLU A 77 12.64 3.50 15.67
C GLU A 77 14.09 3.14 15.36
N TYR A 78 14.36 1.91 14.92
CA TYR A 78 15.68 1.52 14.43
C TYR A 78 16.10 2.37 13.23
N PHE A 79 15.20 2.72 12.34
CA PHE A 79 15.49 3.59 11.20
C PHE A 79 15.79 5.03 11.60
N ARG A 80 15.37 5.46 12.81
CA ARG A 80 15.73 6.76 13.39
C ARG A 80 17.20 6.83 13.80
N SER A 81 17.82 5.68 14.11
CA SER A 81 19.21 5.59 14.54
C SER A 81 20.21 5.52 13.39
N LEU A 82 19.73 5.48 12.14
CA LEU A 82 20.62 5.49 10.98
C LEU A 82 21.30 6.87 10.84
N PRO A 83 22.61 6.90 10.48
CA PRO A 83 23.34 8.15 10.35
C PRO A 83 22.68 9.08 9.31
N GLU A 84 22.80 10.39 9.57
CA GLU A 84 22.40 11.44 8.62
C GLU A 84 23.05 11.18 7.27
N PHE A 85 22.26 11.13 6.22
CA PHE A 85 22.77 11.00 4.87
C PHE A 85 23.06 12.43 4.35
N GLU A 86 24.33 12.80 4.26
CA GLU A 86 24.74 14.04 3.61
C GLU A 86 24.45 13.95 2.11
N TYR A 87 23.52 14.78 1.66
CA TYR A 87 23.15 14.86 0.27
C TYR A 87 24.06 15.85 -0.48
N SER A 88 24.79 15.35 -1.49
CA SER A 88 25.76 16.14 -2.27
C SER A 88 25.29 16.55 -3.68
N GLY A 89 23.99 16.38 -4.00
CA GLY A 89 23.41 16.66 -5.33
C GLY A 89 22.74 18.03 -5.45
N GLY A 90 22.35 18.41 -6.70
CA GLY A 90 21.57 19.64 -6.96
C GLY A 90 20.10 19.53 -6.50
N GLU A 91 19.38 20.67 -6.52
CA GLU A 91 18.00 20.78 -6.01
C GLU A 91 17.00 19.78 -6.65
N GLU A 92 17.17 19.45 -7.92
CA GLU A 92 16.29 18.51 -8.63
C GLU A 92 16.47 17.08 -8.14
N ALA A 93 17.71 16.64 -8.02
CA ALA A 93 18.04 15.34 -7.47
C ALA A 93 17.70 15.24 -5.97
N LYS A 94 17.76 16.34 -5.22
CA LYS A 94 17.28 16.41 -3.83
C LYS A 94 15.78 16.19 -3.72
N ARG A 95 14.98 16.78 -4.62
CA ARG A 95 13.53 16.57 -4.67
C ARG A 95 13.17 15.12 -4.96
N GLU A 96 13.88 14.49 -5.90
CA GLU A 96 13.66 13.09 -6.25
C GLU A 96 14.02 12.15 -5.09
N TRP A 97 15.15 12.39 -4.44
CA TRP A 97 15.57 11.67 -3.23
C TRP A 97 14.56 11.81 -2.09
N ILE A 98 14.04 13.03 -1.81
CA ILE A 98 13.00 13.27 -0.80
C ILE A 98 11.75 12.46 -1.15
N LYS A 99 11.32 12.47 -2.41
CA LYS A 99 10.15 11.74 -2.89
C LYS A 99 10.30 10.23 -2.67
N GLU A 100 11.43 9.65 -3.05
CA GLU A 100 11.72 8.24 -2.86
C GLU A 100 11.75 7.87 -1.36
N ARG A 101 12.35 8.72 -0.53
CA ARG A 101 12.43 8.51 0.92
C ARG A 101 11.04 8.59 1.57
N CYS A 102 10.20 9.54 1.17
CA CYS A 102 8.83 9.65 1.64
C CYS A 102 7.99 8.43 1.21
N ASP A 103 8.13 7.96 -0.02
CA ASP A 103 7.41 6.78 -0.50
C ASP A 103 7.82 5.51 0.27
N TRP A 104 9.12 5.37 0.56
CA TRP A 104 9.62 4.30 1.41
C TRP A 104 9.10 4.39 2.85
N CYS A 105 9.11 5.57 3.47
CA CYS A 105 8.57 5.79 4.82
C CYS A 105 7.08 5.44 4.91
N ILE A 106 6.27 5.90 3.95
CA ILE A 106 4.84 5.60 3.91
C ILE A 106 4.61 4.10 3.72
N THR A 107 5.41 3.44 2.90
CA THR A 107 5.34 1.99 2.71
C THR A 107 5.65 1.25 4.01
N ALA A 108 6.74 1.62 4.70
CA ALA A 108 7.11 1.05 5.99
C ALA A 108 6.01 1.28 7.06
N LEU A 109 5.45 2.50 7.13
CA LEU A 109 4.35 2.84 8.03
C LEU A 109 3.09 2.01 7.76
N ASN A 110 2.79 1.75 6.49
CA ASN A 110 1.67 0.90 6.13
C ASN A 110 1.81 -0.53 6.68
N HIS A 111 3.04 -1.03 6.84
CA HIS A 111 3.31 -2.33 7.46
C HIS A 111 3.03 -2.38 8.96
N CYS A 112 2.81 -1.23 9.64
CA CYS A 112 2.30 -1.17 11.00
C CYS A 112 0.77 -1.33 11.10
N LEU A 113 0.08 -1.28 9.96
CA LEU A 113 -1.34 -1.57 9.86
C LEU A 113 -1.55 -3.08 9.69
N ASN A 114 -2.69 -3.60 10.15
CA ASN A 114 -3.09 -4.95 9.76
C ASN A 114 -3.40 -5.00 8.25
N ASN A 115 -3.44 -6.20 7.67
CA ASN A 115 -3.55 -6.38 6.22
C ASN A 115 -4.79 -5.72 5.61
N ASP A 116 -5.95 -5.79 6.28
CA ASP A 116 -7.19 -5.18 5.78
C ASP A 116 -7.12 -3.64 5.81
N ALA A 117 -6.62 -3.07 6.90
CA ALA A 117 -6.44 -1.63 7.02
C ALA A 117 -5.41 -1.10 6.01
N ARG A 118 -4.34 -1.86 5.76
CA ARG A 118 -3.31 -1.56 4.76
C ARG A 118 -3.90 -1.58 3.34
N LEU A 119 -4.67 -2.60 2.98
CA LEU A 119 -5.33 -2.67 1.69
C LEU A 119 -6.33 -1.53 1.47
N ILE A 120 -7.16 -1.22 2.47
CA ILE A 120 -8.10 -0.09 2.41
C ILE A 120 -7.35 1.23 2.18
N PHE A 121 -6.23 1.43 2.90
CA PHE A 121 -5.38 2.60 2.72
C PHE A 121 -4.82 2.67 1.29
N ILE A 122 -4.23 1.59 0.79
CA ILE A 122 -3.66 1.51 -0.55
C ILE A 122 -4.74 1.76 -1.62
N PHE A 123 -5.89 1.13 -1.51
CA PHE A 123 -6.99 1.34 -2.46
C PHE A 123 -7.47 2.79 -2.46
N ARG A 124 -7.51 3.45 -1.31
CA ARG A 124 -7.95 4.84 -1.22
C ARG A 124 -6.89 5.82 -1.72
N GLU A 125 -5.64 5.71 -1.24
CA GLU A 125 -4.59 6.70 -1.47
C GLU A 125 -3.81 6.48 -2.77
N ASN A 126 -3.57 5.24 -3.13
CA ASN A 126 -2.73 4.92 -4.27
C ASN A 126 -3.53 4.57 -5.54
N VAL A 127 -4.65 3.88 -5.37
CA VAL A 127 -5.53 3.52 -6.50
C VAL A 127 -6.60 4.58 -6.74
N GLY A 128 -6.98 5.35 -5.70
CA GLY A 128 -7.98 6.41 -5.80
C GLY A 128 -9.43 5.93 -5.80
N LEU A 129 -9.70 4.72 -5.28
CA LEU A 129 -11.05 4.15 -5.30
C LEU A 129 -12.01 4.88 -4.33
N PRO A 130 -13.29 5.03 -4.69
CA PRO A 130 -14.31 5.50 -3.77
C PRO A 130 -14.59 4.46 -2.66
N TYR A 131 -14.96 4.93 -1.47
CA TYR A 131 -15.22 4.04 -0.31
C TYR A 131 -16.25 2.96 -0.57
N ARG A 132 -17.29 3.27 -1.39
CA ARG A 132 -18.28 2.30 -1.81
C ARG A 132 -17.63 1.11 -2.54
N GLN A 133 -16.79 1.40 -3.55
CA GLN A 133 -16.11 0.37 -4.34
C GLN A 133 -15.12 -0.42 -3.48
N ILE A 134 -14.39 0.25 -2.58
CA ILE A 134 -13.54 -0.43 -1.59
C ILE A 134 -14.39 -1.37 -0.72
N GLY A 135 -15.58 -0.94 -0.30
CA GLY A 135 -16.50 -1.77 0.46
C GLY A 135 -16.92 -3.03 -0.30
N GLU A 136 -17.23 -2.92 -1.59
CA GLU A 136 -17.54 -4.04 -2.47
C GLU A 136 -16.35 -5.03 -2.57
N ILE A 137 -15.14 -4.52 -2.81
CA ILE A 137 -13.90 -5.32 -2.89
C ILE A 137 -13.59 -6.02 -1.56
N MET A 138 -13.73 -5.30 -0.45
CA MET A 138 -13.40 -5.79 0.89
C MET A 138 -14.53 -6.60 1.55
N GLU A 139 -15.70 -6.67 0.93
CA GLU A 139 -16.90 -7.30 1.49
C GLU A 139 -17.33 -6.66 2.83
N LEU A 140 -17.18 -5.32 2.91
CA LEU A 140 -17.48 -4.50 4.07
C LEU A 140 -18.52 -3.41 3.74
N LYS A 141 -19.26 -2.96 4.75
CA LYS A 141 -20.10 -1.76 4.62
C LYS A 141 -19.20 -0.54 4.41
N GLU A 142 -19.62 0.40 3.57
CA GLU A 142 -18.90 1.64 3.31
C GLU A 142 -18.54 2.41 4.61
N SER A 143 -19.46 2.44 5.58
CA SER A 143 -19.22 3.06 6.88
C SER A 143 -18.03 2.43 7.65
N ASN A 144 -17.90 1.10 7.57
CA ASN A 144 -16.79 0.39 8.21
C ASN A 144 -15.46 0.70 7.50
N VAL A 145 -15.47 0.76 6.16
CA VAL A 145 -14.30 1.15 5.37
C VAL A 145 -13.82 2.55 5.77
N ARG A 146 -14.74 3.53 5.87
CA ARG A 146 -14.43 4.89 6.32
C ARG A 146 -13.83 4.92 7.72
N GLN A 147 -14.38 4.14 8.66
CA GLN A 147 -13.86 4.06 10.03
C GLN A 147 -12.44 3.48 10.08
N ILE A 148 -12.20 2.36 9.37
CA ILE A 148 -10.88 1.71 9.30
C ILE A 148 -9.87 2.67 8.67
N TYR A 149 -10.22 3.31 7.56
CA TYR A 149 -9.39 4.30 6.89
C TYR A 149 -9.04 5.47 7.81
N ASN A 150 -10.03 6.10 8.47
CA ASN A 150 -9.79 7.23 9.36
C ASN A 150 -8.87 6.87 10.53
N ARG A 151 -9.03 5.69 11.12
CA ARG A 151 -8.12 5.19 12.18
C ARG A 151 -6.70 4.99 11.64
N SER A 152 -6.56 4.50 10.40
CA SER A 152 -5.27 4.33 9.75
C SER A 152 -4.57 5.67 9.51
N ILE A 153 -5.30 6.66 8.98
CA ILE A 153 -4.79 8.02 8.80
C ILE A 153 -4.36 8.64 10.13
N GLN A 154 -5.20 8.55 11.17
CA GLN A 154 -4.86 9.09 12.49
C GLN A 154 -3.56 8.47 13.04
N LYS A 155 -3.40 7.14 12.92
CA LYS A 155 -2.19 6.44 13.37
C LYS A 155 -0.95 6.89 12.59
N ILE A 156 -1.06 7.00 11.27
CA ILE A 156 0.05 7.44 10.40
C ILE A 156 0.39 8.91 10.68
N THR A 157 -0.63 9.79 10.76
CA THR A 157 -0.42 11.22 11.01
C THR A 157 0.20 11.49 12.39
N ALA A 158 -0.25 10.78 13.42
CA ALA A 158 0.35 10.90 14.76
C ALA A 158 1.85 10.55 14.70
N PHE A 159 2.20 9.42 14.07
CA PHE A 159 3.60 9.03 13.91
C PHE A 159 4.41 10.05 13.09
N MET A 160 3.84 10.57 12.00
CA MET A 160 4.52 11.57 11.17
C MET A 160 4.76 12.88 11.92
N ASN A 161 3.77 13.34 12.72
CA ASN A 161 3.93 14.54 13.56
C ASN A 161 5.01 14.37 14.63
N ASP A 162 5.16 13.19 15.19
CA ASP A 162 6.19 12.94 16.21
C ASP A 162 7.57 12.72 15.61
N THR A 163 7.65 12.33 14.34
CA THR A 163 8.88 11.75 13.79
C THR A 163 9.43 12.53 12.60
N CYS A 164 8.59 13.02 11.70
CA CYS A 164 9.02 13.51 10.39
C CYS A 164 9.28 15.01 10.40
N PRO A 165 10.52 15.48 10.07
CA PRO A 165 10.83 16.91 10.04
C PRO A 165 10.10 17.68 8.93
N LEU A 166 9.55 16.98 7.93
CA LEU A 166 8.68 17.62 6.91
C LEU A 166 7.28 17.97 7.47
N TYR A 167 6.86 17.28 8.54
CA TYR A 167 5.57 17.50 9.21
C TYR A 167 5.73 18.34 10.48
N ASN A 168 6.80 18.10 11.22
CA ASN A 168 7.13 18.77 12.46
C ASN A 168 8.63 19.11 12.44
N PRO A 169 9.03 20.40 12.44
CA PRO A 169 10.45 20.79 12.41
C PRO A 169 11.32 20.16 13.51
N ASP A 170 10.68 19.83 14.66
CA ASP A 170 11.33 19.17 15.80
C ASP A 170 11.28 17.63 15.69
N GLY A 171 10.85 17.09 14.56
CA GLY A 171 10.76 15.65 14.33
C GLY A 171 12.10 14.93 14.47
N ALA A 172 12.09 13.77 15.09
CA ALA A 172 13.30 13.02 15.44
C ALA A 172 14.00 12.34 14.26
N CYS A 173 13.40 12.26 13.08
CA CYS A 173 13.98 11.68 11.88
C CYS A 173 14.94 12.71 11.26
N LYS A 174 16.20 12.32 11.10
CA LYS A 174 17.27 13.14 10.51
C LYS A 174 17.58 12.72 9.09
#